data_26d00de941a18cfe2c1efda91a167377
#
_entry.id   26d00de941a18cfe2c1efda91a167377
#
_cell.length_a   1.000
_cell.length_b   1.000
_cell.length_c   1.000
_cell.angle_alpha   90.00
_cell.angle_beta   90.00
_cell.angle_gamma   90.00
#
_symmetry.space_group_name_H-M   'P 1'
#
loop_
_entity.id
_entity.type
_entity.pdbx_description
1 polymer ?
#
loop_
_entity_poly.entity_id
_entity_poly.type
_entity_poly.pdbx_seq_one_letter_code
_entity_poly.pdbx_strand_id
1 'polypeptide(L)'
;MKPILDAEVLIGAVFSVEEAAQACGVDVLWLEKRVDAGVLHVHVGSEGWRFDCFTLVRARRVAHLETCFDADPQLAALTADLIEEVARLRRQLELR
;
A
#
# COMPACT_ATOMS: atom_id res chain seq x y z
N MET A 1 5.91 -16.21 10.14
CA MET A 1 5.74 -15.46 10.46
C MET A 1 4.85 -15.24 11.03
N LYS A 2 4.71 -15.02 11.55
CA LYS A 2 4.04 -14.79 12.18
C LYS A 2 3.27 -14.10 11.93
N PRO A 3 2.67 -14.18 11.94
CA PRO A 3 1.81 -13.73 11.58
C PRO A 3 1.66 -12.61 11.97
N ILE A 4 1.84 -12.28 11.90
CA ILE A 4 1.72 -11.28 11.98
C ILE A 4 0.78 -11.00 12.29
N LEU A 5 0.56 -11.38 12.61
CA LEU A 5 -0.19 -11.22 12.79
C LEU A 5 -0.60 -10.62 13.94
N ASP A 6 0.02 -10.35 14.70
CA ASP A 6 -0.10 -9.43 15.81
C ASP A 6 -0.28 -8.03 15.25
N ALA A 7 -1.39 -7.41 15.56
CA ALA A 7 -1.71 -6.11 15.01
C ALA A 7 -0.66 -5.06 15.39
N GLU A 8 -0.10 -5.18 16.59
CA GLU A 8 0.92 -4.22 17.02
C GLU A 8 2.18 -4.34 16.20
N VAL A 9 2.56 -5.58 15.88
CA VAL A 9 3.72 -5.80 15.04
C VAL A 9 3.49 -5.22 13.65
N LEU A 10 2.31 -5.44 13.10
CA LEU A 10 2.00 -4.90 11.77
C LEU A 10 1.98 -3.38 11.78
N ILE A 11 1.38 -2.78 12.80
CA ILE A 11 1.29 -1.33 12.88
C ILE A 11 2.66 -0.72 13.08
N GLY A 12 3.50 -1.37 13.87
CA GLY A 12 4.83 -0.85 14.16
C GLY A 12 5.86 -1.15 13.11
N ALA A 13 5.59 -2.08 12.19
CA ALA A 13 6.56 -2.48 11.20
C ALA A 13 6.69 -1.42 10.11
N VAL A 14 7.93 -1.09 9.76
CA VAL A 14 8.20 -0.18 8.67
C VAL A 14 9.26 -0.80 7.78
N PHE A 15 9.24 -0.42 6.52
CA PHE A 15 10.09 -1.02 5.50
C PHE A 15 10.77 0.07 4.69
N SER A 16 12.00 -0.19 4.27
CA SER A 16 12.69 0.70 3.35
C SER A 16 12.05 0.60 1.97
N VAL A 17 12.43 1.52 1.08
CA VAL A 17 11.89 1.48 -0.28
C VAL A 17 12.31 0.19 -0.98
N GLU A 18 13.53 -0.31 -0.72
CA GLU A 18 13.99 -1.55 -1.32
C GLU A 18 13.20 -2.75 -0.80
N GLU A 19 12.97 -2.79 0.50
CA GLU A 19 12.18 -3.86 1.10
C GLU A 19 10.75 -3.84 0.60
N ALA A 20 10.19 -2.64 0.50
CA ALA A 20 8.82 -2.48 0.00
C ALA A 20 8.71 -2.94 -1.45
N ALA A 21 9.68 -2.58 -2.27
CA ALA A 21 9.67 -2.97 -3.68
C ALA A 21 9.72 -4.49 -3.81
N GLN A 22 10.57 -5.13 -3.03
CA GLN A 22 10.67 -6.58 -3.05
C GLN A 22 9.39 -7.24 -2.57
N ALA A 23 8.81 -6.73 -1.50
CA ALA A 23 7.58 -7.31 -0.95
C ALA A 23 6.41 -7.17 -1.91
N CYS A 24 6.37 -6.09 -2.69
CA CYS A 24 5.28 -5.84 -3.62
C CYS A 24 5.53 -6.39 -5.01
N GLY A 25 6.75 -6.85 -5.29
CA GLY A 25 7.07 -7.36 -6.61
C GLY A 25 7.13 -6.28 -7.66
N VAL A 26 7.57 -5.08 -7.30
CA VAL A 26 7.66 -3.94 -8.22
C VAL A 26 9.04 -3.32 -8.13
N ASP A 27 9.34 -2.45 -9.09
CA ASP A 27 10.60 -1.71 -9.09
C ASP A 27 10.57 -0.57 -8.08
N VAL A 28 11.74 -0.24 -7.55
CA VAL A 28 11.88 0.94 -6.69
C VAL A 28 11.39 2.18 -7.42
N LEU A 29 11.71 2.32 -8.70
CA LEU A 29 11.28 3.48 -9.48
C LEU A 29 9.76 3.57 -9.55
N TRP A 30 9.08 2.44 -9.69
CA TRP A 30 7.63 2.42 -9.70
C TRP A 30 7.07 2.97 -8.37
N LEU A 31 7.63 2.51 -7.25
CA LEU A 31 7.20 2.99 -5.94
C LEU A 31 7.43 4.49 -5.81
N GLU A 32 8.60 4.96 -6.23
CA GLU A 32 8.93 6.38 -6.12
C GLU A 32 7.95 7.23 -6.91
N LYS A 33 7.60 6.79 -8.10
CA LYS A 33 6.66 7.52 -8.93
C LYS A 33 5.28 7.57 -8.29
N ARG A 34 4.85 6.50 -7.65
CA ARG A 34 3.54 6.46 -7.01
C ARG A 34 3.50 7.32 -5.75
N VAL A 35 4.59 7.39 -5.03
CA VAL A 35 4.69 8.30 -3.89
C VAL A 35 4.65 9.75 -4.36
N ASP A 36 5.41 10.05 -5.39
CA ASP A 36 5.45 11.42 -5.94
C ASP A 36 4.09 11.85 -6.47
N ALA A 37 3.33 10.92 -7.00
CA ALA A 37 1.99 11.21 -7.53
C ALA A 37 0.92 11.30 -6.43
N GLY A 38 1.29 11.05 -5.17
CA GLY A 38 0.35 11.11 -4.06
C GLY A 38 -0.52 9.88 -3.91
N VAL A 39 -0.22 8.81 -4.65
CA VAL A 39 -0.98 7.56 -4.59
C VAL A 39 -0.62 6.78 -3.33
N LEU A 40 0.63 6.81 -2.94
CA LEU A 40 1.13 6.13 -1.75
C LEU A 40 1.68 7.18 -0.79
N HIS A 41 1.44 6.96 0.49
CA HIS A 41 1.94 7.86 1.53
C HIS A 41 3.02 7.16 2.33
N VAL A 42 4.10 7.88 2.59
CA VAL A 42 5.25 7.32 3.29
C VAL A 42 5.60 8.20 4.47
N HIS A 43 6.29 7.61 5.41
CA HIS A 43 6.87 8.35 6.53
C HIS A 43 8.29 8.72 6.15
N VAL A 44 8.67 9.96 6.39
CA VAL A 44 10.01 10.44 6.05
C VAL A 44 10.84 10.42 7.32
N GLY A 45 11.90 9.64 7.30
CA GLY A 45 12.81 9.55 8.43
C GLY A 45 14.21 9.99 8.04
N SER A 46 15.13 9.91 9.01
CA SER A 46 16.51 10.33 8.78
C SER A 46 17.22 9.44 7.75
N GLU A 47 16.73 8.22 7.58
CA GLU A 47 17.34 7.27 6.64
C GLU A 47 16.54 7.14 5.34
N GLY A 48 15.60 8.05 5.11
CA GLY A 48 14.79 8.04 3.91
C GLY A 48 13.35 7.67 4.17
N TRP A 49 12.69 7.20 3.13
CA TRP A 49 11.28 6.84 3.20
C TRP A 49 11.09 5.55 3.99
N ARG A 50 9.99 5.53 4.74
CA ARG A 50 9.56 4.34 5.47
C ARG A 50 8.13 4.00 5.06
N PHE A 51 7.92 2.77 4.67
CA PHE A 51 6.61 2.27 4.24
C PHE A 51 6.03 1.41 5.36
N ASP A 52 4.81 1.71 5.78
CA ASP A 52 4.15 0.86 6.76
C ASP A 52 3.36 -0.24 6.05
N CYS A 53 2.79 -1.15 6.83
CA CYS A 53 2.05 -2.28 6.29
C CYS A 53 0.86 -1.87 5.45
N PHE A 54 0.16 -0.83 5.86
CA PHE A 54 -1.02 -0.37 5.13
C PHE A 54 -0.63 0.12 3.75
N THR A 55 0.49 0.85 3.67
CA THR A 55 0.98 1.34 2.40
C THR A 55 1.44 0.19 1.51
N LEU A 56 2.05 -0.86 2.09
CA LEU A 56 2.44 -2.03 1.29
C LEU A 56 1.23 -2.74 0.70
N VAL A 57 0.18 -2.92 1.49
CA VAL A 57 -1.05 -3.55 1.00
C VAL A 57 -1.64 -2.74 -0.14
N ARG A 58 -1.68 -1.42 0.03
CA ARG A 58 -2.19 -0.54 -1.01
C ARG A 58 -1.32 -0.60 -2.27
N ALA A 59 0.01 -0.59 -2.10
CA ALA A 59 0.92 -0.65 -3.24
C ALA A 59 0.72 -1.93 -4.05
N ARG A 60 0.57 -3.06 -3.37
CA ARG A 60 0.33 -4.33 -4.07
C ARG A 60 -0.99 -4.30 -4.83
N ARG A 61 -2.01 -3.71 -4.23
CA ARG A 61 -3.32 -3.61 -4.88
C ARG A 61 -3.25 -2.72 -6.12
N VAL A 62 -2.60 -1.57 -6.00
CA VAL A 62 -2.46 -0.66 -7.13
C VAL A 62 -1.67 -1.33 -8.26
N ALA A 63 -0.55 -1.99 -7.93
CA ALA A 63 0.24 -2.68 -8.94
C ALA A 63 -0.57 -3.76 -9.63
N HIS A 64 -1.35 -4.51 -8.88
CA HIS A 64 -2.19 -5.56 -9.43
C HIS A 64 -3.23 -4.99 -10.40
N LEU A 65 -3.88 -3.90 -9.99
CA LEU A 65 -4.90 -3.27 -10.84
C LEU A 65 -4.29 -2.75 -12.13
N GLU A 66 -3.11 -2.13 -12.05
CA GLU A 66 -2.45 -1.63 -13.25
C GLU A 66 -2.09 -2.76 -14.21
N THR A 67 -1.62 -3.87 -13.66
CA THR A 67 -1.13 -4.97 -14.47
C THR A 67 -2.26 -5.82 -15.04
N CYS A 68 -3.22 -6.21 -14.19
CA CYS A 68 -4.24 -7.18 -14.59
C CYS A 68 -5.32 -6.58 -15.46
N PHE A 69 -5.57 -5.28 -15.31
CA PHE A 69 -6.67 -4.63 -16.02
C PHE A 69 -6.20 -3.57 -16.99
N ASP A 70 -4.89 -3.48 -17.19
CA ASP A 70 -4.30 -2.49 -18.08
C ASP A 70 -4.83 -1.09 -17.77
N ALA A 71 -5.02 -0.82 -16.50
CA ALA A 71 -5.56 0.46 -16.05
C ALA A 71 -4.43 1.49 -15.99
N ASP A 72 -4.75 2.73 -16.34
CA ASP A 72 -3.76 3.77 -16.14
C ASP A 72 -3.59 4.03 -14.64
N PRO A 73 -2.47 4.66 -14.24
CA PRO A 73 -2.17 4.80 -12.82
C PRO A 73 -3.23 5.57 -12.03
N GLN A 74 -3.85 6.58 -12.62
CA GLN A 74 -4.87 7.35 -11.91
C GLN A 74 -6.12 6.53 -11.69
N LEU A 75 -6.52 5.76 -12.67
CA LEU A 75 -7.69 4.90 -12.54
C LEU A 75 -7.45 3.79 -11.52
N ALA A 76 -6.25 3.21 -11.54
CA ALA A 76 -5.92 2.18 -10.56
C ALA A 76 -5.94 2.76 -9.14
N ALA A 77 -5.42 3.96 -8.95
CA ALA A 77 -5.43 4.60 -7.64
C ALA A 77 -6.85 4.88 -7.16
N LEU A 78 -7.70 5.38 -8.05
CA LEU A 78 -9.09 5.64 -7.69
C LEU A 78 -9.82 4.35 -7.34
N THR A 79 -9.56 3.29 -8.09
CA THR A 79 -10.17 2.00 -7.81
C THR A 79 -9.72 1.48 -6.45
N ALA A 80 -8.45 1.62 -6.12
CA ALA A 80 -7.95 1.23 -4.81
C ALA A 80 -8.63 2.01 -3.70
N ASP A 81 -8.84 3.31 -3.89
CA ASP A 81 -9.57 4.13 -2.93
C ASP A 81 -10.97 3.59 -2.70
N LEU A 82 -11.66 3.23 -3.77
CA LEU A 82 -13.02 2.71 -3.66
C LEU A 82 -13.06 1.37 -2.94
N ILE A 83 -12.09 0.50 -3.21
CA ILE A 83 -12.02 -0.79 -2.53
C ILE A 83 -11.82 -0.58 -1.02
N GLU A 84 -10.94 0.34 -0.66
CA GLU A 84 -10.68 0.65 0.75
C GLU A 84 -11.92 1.22 1.42
N GLU A 85 -12.64 2.07 0.72
CA GLU A 85 -13.86 2.66 1.26
C GLU A 85 -14.95 1.61 1.45
N VAL A 86 -15.10 0.71 0.51
CA VAL A 86 -16.07 -0.39 0.63
C VAL A 86 -15.72 -1.25 1.84
N ALA A 87 -14.44 -1.58 2.01
CA ALA A 87 -14.02 -2.39 3.15
C ALA A 87 -14.31 -1.67 4.47
N ARG A 88 -14.07 -0.36 4.52
CA ARG A 88 -14.33 0.43 5.71
C ARG A 88 -15.82 0.43 6.04
N LEU A 89 -16.66 0.63 5.05
CA LEU A 89 -18.09 0.65 5.25
C LEU A 89 -18.64 -0.70 5.70
N ARG A 90 -18.11 -1.78 5.13
CA ARG A 90 -18.52 -3.13 5.54
C ARG A 90 -18.19 -3.38 7.00
N ARG A 91 -17.01 -2.95 7.44
CA ARG A 91 -16.65 -3.10 8.86
C ARG A 91 -17.60 -2.33 9.77
N GLN A 92 -18.02 -1.14 9.35
CA GLN A 92 -18.99 -0.38 10.13
C GLN A 92 -20.33 -1.10 10.25
N LEU A 93 -20.76 -1.72 9.17
CA LEU A 93 -22.02 -2.48 9.19
C LEU A 93 -21.91 -3.68 10.11
N GLU A 94 -20.77 -4.34 10.11
CA GLU A 94 -20.58 -5.52 10.96
C GLU A 94 -20.56 -5.18 12.45
N LEU A 95 -20.20 -3.96 12.78
CA LEU A 95 -20.10 -3.53 14.16
C LEU A 95 -21.44 -3.05 14.74
N ARG A 96 -22.48 -3.01 13.98
CA ARG A 96 -23.79 -2.54 14.43
C ARG A 96 -24.55 -3.57 15.23
#